data_d6b270912089d518cbf86bae44a874ae
#
_entry.id   d6b270912089d518cbf86bae44a874ae
#
_cell.length_a   1.000
_cell.length_b   1.000
_cell.length_c   1.000
_cell.angle_alpha   90.00
_cell.angle_beta   90.00
_cell.angle_gamma   90.00
#
_symmetry.space_group_name_H-M   'P 1'
#
loop_
_entity.id
_entity.type
_entity.pdbx_description
1 polymer ?
#
loop_
_entity_poly.entity_id
_entity_poly.type
_entity_poly.pdbx_seq_one_letter_code
_entity_poly.pdbx_strand_id
1 'polypeptide(L)'
;SNYFGTVGAVALDQKGHLAAATSTGGMVNKRYGRVGDAPIIGAGTWADEQCAVSATGWGEYYIRLNVAHDICARVRYAGDDLAQASDTLVMQDVPALGGNGGVIALDARGNVRMPFNTSGMYRAAIDAEGKRVVAIYRD
;
A
#
# COMPACT_ATOMS: atom_id res chain seq x y z
N SER A 1 -11.01 -19.93 5.41
CA SER A 1 -10.22 -18.96 4.66
C SER A 1 -10.68 -17.57 5.05
N ASN A 2 -9.79 -16.80 5.65
CA ASN A 2 -10.08 -15.40 6.02
C ASN A 2 -9.95 -14.54 4.76
N TYR A 3 -11.07 -14.22 4.13
CA TYR A 3 -11.09 -13.28 3.03
C TYR A 3 -11.00 -11.85 3.55
N PHE A 4 -9.97 -11.16 3.15
CA PHE A 4 -9.81 -9.72 3.32
C PHE A 4 -10.21 -9.07 2.00
N GLY A 5 -11.17 -8.16 2.04
CA GLY A 5 -11.66 -7.48 0.85
C GLY A 5 -11.34 -5.99 0.88
N THR A 6 -10.07 -5.63 0.72
CA THR A 6 -9.65 -4.23 0.56
C THR A 6 -9.45 -3.92 -0.91
N VAL A 7 -9.98 -2.79 -1.36
CA VAL A 7 -9.72 -2.20 -2.67
C VAL A 7 -8.94 -0.90 -2.46
N GLY A 8 -7.91 -0.69 -3.26
CA GLY A 8 -7.11 0.52 -3.22
C GLY A 8 -6.75 1.02 -4.60
N ALA A 9 -6.48 2.31 -4.70
CA ALA A 9 -5.99 2.95 -5.90
C ALA A 9 -4.97 4.04 -5.54
N VAL A 10 -3.94 4.15 -6.36
CA VAL A 10 -3.01 5.28 -6.38
C VAL A 10 -2.93 5.83 -7.78
N ALA A 11 -2.83 7.13 -7.94
CA ALA A 11 -2.83 7.78 -9.23
C ALA A 11 -1.86 8.96 -9.27
N LEU A 12 -1.26 9.18 -10.44
CA LEU A 12 -0.45 10.34 -10.77
C LEU A 12 -1.06 11.01 -11.99
N ASP A 13 -1.39 12.29 -11.89
CA ASP A 13 -1.93 13.06 -13.01
C ASP A 13 -0.82 13.66 -13.90
N GLN A 14 -1.23 14.23 -15.01
CA GLN A 14 -0.31 14.88 -15.97
C GLN A 14 0.37 16.14 -15.41
N LYS A 15 -0.11 16.67 -14.29
CA LYS A 15 0.47 17.84 -13.62
C LYS A 15 1.42 17.45 -12.49
N GLY A 16 1.60 16.14 -12.24
CA GLY A 16 2.46 15.62 -11.19
C GLY A 16 1.77 15.51 -9.82
N HIS A 17 0.45 15.61 -9.75
CA HIS A 17 -0.28 15.43 -8.49
C HIS A 17 -0.54 13.95 -8.24
N LEU A 18 -0.26 13.53 -7.01
CA LEU A 18 -0.47 12.18 -6.52
C LEU A 18 -1.74 12.10 -5.66
N ALA A 19 -2.43 10.98 -5.77
CA ALA A 19 -3.61 10.69 -4.94
C ALA A 19 -3.62 9.22 -4.53
N ALA A 20 -4.19 8.93 -3.36
CA ALA A 20 -4.44 7.59 -2.86
C ALA A 20 -5.86 7.47 -2.32
N ALA A 21 -6.45 6.30 -2.50
CA ALA A 21 -7.75 5.96 -1.91
C ALA A 21 -7.77 4.49 -1.50
N THR A 22 -8.43 4.22 -0.38
CA THR A 22 -8.57 2.85 0.15
C THR A 22 -9.99 2.64 0.64
N SER A 23 -10.58 1.49 0.32
CA SER A 23 -11.93 1.12 0.75
C SER A 23 -11.98 -0.36 1.17
N THR A 24 -12.67 -0.65 2.27
CA THR A 24 -12.77 -2.01 2.79
C THR A 24 -14.06 -2.22 3.58
N GLY A 25 -14.59 -3.45 3.53
CA GLY A 25 -15.57 -3.93 4.50
C GLY A 25 -14.93 -4.47 5.79
N GLY A 26 -13.60 -4.53 5.83
CA GLY A 26 -12.84 -5.10 6.94
C GLY A 26 -12.76 -6.62 6.90
N MET A 27 -12.32 -7.21 8.01
CA MET A 27 -12.20 -8.66 8.15
C MET A 27 -13.56 -9.32 8.36
N VAL A 28 -13.67 -10.60 8.01
CA VAL A 28 -14.84 -11.42 8.34
C VAL A 28 -15.04 -11.45 9.87
N ASN A 29 -16.28 -11.28 10.32
CA ASN A 29 -16.65 -11.23 11.75
C ASN A 29 -15.99 -10.10 12.57
N LYS A 30 -15.57 -9.01 11.93
CA LYS A 30 -15.08 -7.88 12.72
C LYS A 30 -16.21 -7.37 13.65
N ARG A 31 -15.85 -7.05 14.89
CA ARG A 31 -16.80 -6.52 15.87
C ARG A 31 -17.24 -5.10 15.51
N TYR A 32 -18.45 -4.75 15.94
CA TYR A 32 -18.95 -3.37 15.83
C TYR A 32 -17.99 -2.38 16.48
N GLY A 33 -17.72 -1.27 15.79
CA GLY A 33 -16.80 -0.24 16.26
C GLY A 33 -15.31 -0.52 16.04
N ARG A 34 -14.93 -1.70 15.49
CA ARG A 34 -13.53 -1.97 15.14
C ARG A 34 -13.14 -1.15 13.92
N VAL A 35 -12.08 -0.39 14.06
CA VAL A 35 -11.45 0.40 12.99
C VAL A 35 -10.13 -0.27 12.60
N GLY A 36 -9.94 -0.53 11.30
CA GLY A 36 -8.67 -1.01 10.72
C GLY A 36 -7.81 0.15 10.21
N ASP A 37 -6.82 -0.18 9.39
CA ASP A 37 -5.87 0.78 8.82
C ASP A 37 -6.45 1.62 7.67
N ALA A 38 -7.41 1.09 6.91
CA ALA A 38 -7.91 1.73 5.69
C ALA A 38 -8.38 3.19 5.88
N PRO A 39 -9.18 3.54 6.92
CA PRO A 39 -9.63 4.91 7.14
C PRO A 39 -8.62 5.79 7.89
N ILE A 40 -7.51 5.23 8.36
CA ILE A 40 -6.49 5.98 9.11
C ILE A 40 -5.44 6.49 8.14
N ILE A 41 -5.42 7.81 7.96
CA ILE A 41 -4.43 8.47 7.12
C ILE A 41 -3.03 8.22 7.68
N GLY A 42 -2.15 7.71 6.84
CA GLY A 42 -0.80 7.29 7.20
C GLY A 42 -0.64 5.79 7.46
N ALA A 43 -1.69 5.10 7.90
CA ALA A 43 -1.66 3.66 8.11
C ALA A 43 -1.96 2.88 6.83
N GLY A 44 -3.20 2.95 6.34
CA GLY A 44 -3.67 2.24 5.16
C GLY A 44 -3.77 3.08 3.89
N THR A 45 -3.59 4.40 3.99
CA THR A 45 -3.66 5.33 2.86
C THR A 45 -2.84 6.58 3.15
N TRP A 46 -2.06 7.01 2.16
CA TRP A 46 -1.29 8.25 2.23
C TRP A 46 -0.98 8.77 0.83
N ALA A 47 -1.01 10.07 0.66
CA ALA A 47 -0.44 10.73 -0.52
C ALA A 47 0.15 12.08 -0.14
N ASP A 48 1.31 12.37 -0.71
CA ASP A 48 1.96 13.68 -0.67
C ASP A 48 2.53 14.03 -2.06
N GLU A 49 3.37 15.05 -2.13
CA GLU A 49 3.94 15.53 -3.40
C GLU A 49 4.90 14.52 -4.06
N GLN A 50 5.41 13.54 -3.33
CA GLN A 50 6.45 12.62 -3.80
C GLN A 50 5.98 11.18 -3.93
N CYS A 51 4.92 10.80 -3.18
CA CYS A 51 4.55 9.40 -3.07
C CYS A 51 3.09 9.23 -2.67
N ALA A 52 2.47 8.16 -3.18
CA ALA A 52 1.13 7.75 -2.81
C ALA A 52 1.11 6.24 -2.52
N VAL A 53 0.42 5.84 -1.45
CA VAL A 53 0.34 4.44 -1.01
C VAL A 53 -1.09 4.09 -0.59
N SER A 54 -1.55 2.92 -1.02
CA SER A 54 -2.74 2.26 -0.49
C SER A 54 -2.38 0.84 -0.05
N ALA A 55 -2.85 0.45 1.13
CA ALA A 55 -2.45 -0.78 1.80
C ALA A 55 -3.61 -1.73 2.05
N THR A 56 -3.29 -3.01 2.12
CA THR A 56 -4.18 -4.10 2.50
C THR A 56 -3.45 -5.09 3.40
N GLY A 57 -4.13 -5.67 4.38
CA GLY A 57 -3.53 -6.64 5.29
C GLY A 57 -4.15 -6.64 6.67
N TRP A 58 -3.39 -7.09 7.65
CA TRP A 58 -3.78 -7.05 9.05
C TRP A 58 -3.56 -5.65 9.61
N GLY A 59 -4.66 -4.90 9.70
CA GLY A 59 -4.66 -3.46 9.94
C GLY A 59 -3.94 -3.02 11.20
N GLU A 60 -3.93 -3.81 12.27
CA GLU A 60 -3.24 -3.50 13.53
C GLU A 60 -1.73 -3.32 13.35
N TYR A 61 -1.08 -4.07 12.46
CA TYR A 61 0.35 -3.93 12.17
C TYR A 61 0.62 -2.71 11.30
N TYR A 62 -0.26 -2.46 10.34
CA TYR A 62 -0.19 -1.28 9.47
C TYR A 62 -0.40 0.02 10.25
N ILE A 63 -1.28 0.00 11.26
CA ILE A 63 -1.47 1.14 12.18
C ILE A 63 -0.22 1.35 13.04
N ARG A 64 0.31 0.29 13.64
CA ARG A 64 1.48 0.38 14.55
C ARG A 64 2.73 0.90 13.87
N LEU A 65 2.96 0.53 12.62
CA LEU A 65 4.09 0.97 11.81
C LEU A 65 3.78 2.23 10.99
N ASN A 66 2.53 2.68 10.96
CA ASN A 66 2.10 3.78 10.10
C ASN A 66 2.55 3.60 8.64
N VAL A 67 2.31 2.40 8.09
CA VAL A 67 2.99 1.84 6.91
C VAL A 67 2.92 2.75 5.70
N ALA A 68 1.73 3.26 5.36
CA ALA A 68 1.58 4.10 4.17
C ALA A 68 2.39 5.39 4.26
N HIS A 69 2.38 6.05 5.42
CA HIS A 69 3.16 7.25 5.67
C HIS A 69 4.66 6.94 5.75
N ASP A 70 5.09 5.85 6.44
CA ASP A 70 6.51 5.54 6.61
C ASP A 70 7.19 5.23 5.27
N ILE A 71 6.51 4.54 4.34
CA ILE A 71 7.02 4.36 2.98
C ILE A 71 7.33 5.71 2.33
N CYS A 72 6.38 6.63 2.35
CA CYS A 72 6.57 7.95 1.75
C CYS A 72 7.56 8.82 2.52
N ALA A 73 7.61 8.71 3.84
CA ALA A 73 8.61 9.40 4.67
C ALA A 73 10.04 8.94 4.37
N ARG A 74 10.25 7.65 4.13
CA ARG A 74 11.56 7.11 3.70
C ARG A 74 11.98 7.68 2.35
N VAL A 75 11.07 7.74 1.39
CA VAL A 75 11.33 8.38 0.09
C VAL A 75 11.70 9.86 0.28
N ARG A 76 10.96 10.58 1.12
CA ARG A 76 11.10 12.02 1.28
C ARG A 76 12.31 12.43 2.11
N TYR A 77 12.58 11.72 3.21
CA TYR A 77 13.54 12.15 4.24
C TYR A 77 14.77 11.26 4.35
N ALA A 78 14.67 9.96 4.06
CA ALA A 78 15.79 9.04 4.13
C ALA A 78 16.55 8.90 2.80
N GLY A 79 15.95 9.33 1.68
CA GLY A 79 16.55 9.21 0.36
C GLY A 79 16.40 7.82 -0.26
N ASP A 80 15.55 6.97 0.30
CA ASP A 80 15.25 5.66 -0.26
C ASP A 80 14.50 5.82 -1.59
N ASP A 81 14.75 4.94 -2.55
CA ASP A 81 13.85 4.81 -3.68
C ASP A 81 12.55 4.11 -3.25
N LEU A 82 11.52 4.20 -4.09
CA LEU A 82 10.21 3.62 -3.78
C LEU A 82 10.26 2.10 -3.56
N ALA A 83 11.13 1.40 -4.30
CA ALA A 83 11.31 -0.04 -4.16
C ALA A 83 11.88 -0.38 -2.78
N GLN A 84 12.97 0.26 -2.40
CA GLN A 84 13.63 0.06 -1.12
C GLN A 84 12.70 0.40 0.05
N ALA A 85 12.04 1.57 0.00
CA ALA A 85 11.11 1.99 1.04
C ALA A 85 9.94 1.00 1.22
N SER A 86 9.28 0.62 0.11
CA SER A 86 8.12 -0.28 0.18
C SER A 86 8.49 -1.72 0.55
N ASP A 87 9.62 -2.24 0.06
CA ASP A 87 10.08 -3.59 0.38
C ASP A 87 10.53 -3.70 1.84
N THR A 88 11.16 -2.68 2.40
CA THR A 88 11.54 -2.65 3.83
C THR A 88 10.29 -2.82 4.71
N LEU A 89 9.25 -2.02 4.48
CA LEU A 89 8.04 -2.09 5.30
C LEU A 89 7.30 -3.42 5.11
N VAL A 90 7.01 -3.79 3.87
CA VAL A 90 6.12 -4.91 3.56
C VAL A 90 6.81 -6.28 3.72
N MET A 91 8.10 -6.37 3.36
CA MET A 91 8.81 -7.66 3.35
C MET A 91 9.65 -7.91 4.60
N GLN A 92 9.90 -6.88 5.42
CA GLN A 92 10.73 -7.00 6.63
C GLN A 92 9.98 -6.56 7.88
N ASP A 93 9.57 -5.30 7.99
CA ASP A 93 9.06 -4.73 9.25
C ASP A 93 7.68 -5.28 9.63
N VAL A 94 6.74 -5.36 8.69
CA VAL A 94 5.41 -5.95 8.92
C VAL A 94 5.50 -7.43 9.32
N PRO A 95 6.25 -8.29 8.60
CA PRO A 95 6.45 -9.69 9.03
C PRO A 95 7.17 -9.82 10.36
N ALA A 96 8.11 -8.96 10.69
CA ALA A 96 8.83 -8.99 11.98
C ALA A 96 7.89 -8.79 13.18
N LEU A 97 6.78 -8.07 12.99
CA LEU A 97 5.72 -7.94 14.00
C LEU A 97 4.70 -9.09 13.97
N GLY A 98 4.79 -10.01 13.01
CA GLY A 98 3.83 -11.11 12.81
C GLY A 98 2.67 -10.72 11.87
N GLY A 99 2.74 -9.59 11.20
CA GLY A 99 1.74 -9.13 10.25
C GLY A 99 1.92 -9.67 8.83
N ASN A 100 0.87 -9.56 8.03
CA ASN A 100 0.92 -9.83 6.60
C ASN A 100 0.06 -8.84 5.82
N GLY A 101 0.28 -8.79 4.51
CA GLY A 101 -0.45 -7.95 3.59
C GLY A 101 0.41 -7.48 2.43
N GLY A 102 0.03 -6.35 1.87
CA GLY A 102 0.72 -5.73 0.75
C GLY A 102 0.30 -4.28 0.56
N VAL A 103 0.99 -3.62 -0.33
CA VAL A 103 0.68 -2.24 -0.73
C VAL A 103 0.73 -2.08 -2.23
N ILE A 104 0.07 -1.05 -2.72
CA ILE A 104 0.36 -0.44 -4.01
C ILE A 104 0.92 0.95 -3.74
N ALA A 105 2.01 1.28 -4.40
CA ALA A 105 2.73 2.53 -4.19
C ALA A 105 3.15 3.14 -5.54
N LEU A 106 3.13 4.46 -5.61
CA LEU A 106 3.43 5.24 -6.79
C LEU A 106 4.22 6.49 -6.38
N ASP A 107 5.31 6.79 -7.06
CA ASP A 107 6.05 8.03 -6.84
C ASP A 107 5.77 9.10 -7.91
N ALA A 108 6.27 10.31 -7.68
CA ALA A 108 6.10 11.44 -8.59
C ALA A 108 6.81 11.28 -9.94
N ARG A 109 7.68 10.27 -10.09
CA ARG A 109 8.36 9.91 -11.34
C ARG A 109 7.59 8.87 -12.15
N GLY A 110 6.47 8.35 -11.61
CA GLY A 110 5.68 7.30 -12.23
C GLY A 110 6.18 5.88 -11.94
N ASN A 111 7.13 5.70 -11.01
CA ASN A 111 7.53 4.36 -10.58
C ASN A 111 6.42 3.72 -9.77
N VAL A 112 6.07 2.49 -10.12
CA VAL A 112 5.04 1.69 -9.45
C VAL A 112 5.69 0.56 -8.68
N ARG A 113 5.27 0.35 -7.42
CA ARG A 113 5.64 -0.80 -6.61
C ARG A 113 4.40 -1.44 -6.00
N MET A 114 4.36 -2.77 -6.01
CA MET A 114 3.21 -3.53 -5.50
C MET A 114 3.69 -4.74 -4.70
N PRO A 115 4.53 -4.55 -3.63
CA PRO A 115 5.03 -5.65 -2.82
C PRO A 115 3.92 -6.22 -1.92
N PHE A 116 4.01 -7.54 -1.69
CA PHE A 116 3.14 -8.25 -0.76
C PHE A 116 3.87 -9.47 -0.20
N ASN A 117 3.56 -9.84 1.04
CA ASN A 117 4.13 -10.98 1.75
C ASN A 117 3.14 -12.13 1.98
N THR A 118 2.01 -12.09 1.32
CA THR A 118 0.99 -13.14 1.25
C THR A 118 1.20 -14.06 0.06
N SER A 119 0.37 -15.09 -0.10
CA SER A 119 0.42 -16.01 -1.25
C SER A 119 0.05 -15.36 -2.57
N GLY A 120 -0.72 -14.27 -2.54
CA GLY A 120 -1.12 -13.49 -3.71
C GLY A 120 -1.74 -12.17 -3.31
N MET A 121 -1.74 -11.24 -4.25
CA MET A 121 -2.45 -9.96 -4.17
C MET A 121 -2.95 -9.61 -5.57
N TYR A 122 -4.27 -9.45 -5.72
CA TYR A 122 -4.85 -8.92 -6.96
C TYR A 122 -4.34 -7.51 -7.18
N ARG A 123 -3.68 -7.28 -8.30
CA ARG A 123 -3.06 -5.99 -8.60
C ARG A 123 -3.05 -5.68 -10.08
N ALA A 124 -3.17 -4.41 -10.39
CA ALA A 124 -3.06 -3.92 -11.76
C ALA A 124 -2.40 -2.56 -11.78
N ALA A 125 -1.74 -2.25 -12.88
CA ALA A 125 -1.17 -0.95 -13.16
C ALA A 125 -1.31 -0.61 -14.64
N ILE A 126 -1.38 0.67 -14.95
CA ILE A 126 -1.26 1.22 -16.30
C ILE A 126 -0.28 2.39 -16.24
N ASP A 127 0.71 2.38 -17.13
CA ASP A 127 1.69 3.47 -17.22
C ASP A 127 1.26 4.57 -18.20
N ALA A 128 2.09 5.60 -18.31
CA ALA A 128 1.84 6.76 -19.19
C ALA A 128 1.78 6.39 -20.68
N GLU A 129 2.43 5.29 -21.08
CA GLU A 129 2.43 4.75 -22.45
C GLU A 129 1.22 3.84 -22.72
N GLY A 130 0.37 3.60 -21.70
CA GLY A 130 -0.79 2.75 -21.80
C GLY A 130 -0.50 1.26 -21.63
N LYS A 131 0.71 0.89 -21.23
CA LYS A 131 1.07 -0.49 -20.94
C LYS A 131 0.38 -0.94 -19.66
N ARG A 132 -0.29 -2.10 -19.75
CA ARG A 132 -1.06 -2.67 -18.65
C ARG A 132 -0.34 -3.87 -18.04
N VAL A 133 -0.40 -3.95 -16.72
CA VAL A 133 0.02 -5.12 -15.94
C VAL A 133 -1.15 -5.55 -15.09
N VAL A 134 -1.48 -6.84 -15.11
CA VAL A 134 -2.48 -7.47 -14.23
C VAL A 134 -1.86 -8.74 -13.68
N ALA A 135 -1.83 -8.90 -12.38
CA ALA A 135 -1.21 -10.04 -11.74
C ALA A 135 -1.90 -10.40 -10.41
N ILE A 136 -1.69 -11.62 -9.94
CA ILE A 136 -2.23 -12.14 -8.68
C ILE A 136 -1.11 -12.73 -7.82
N TYR A 137 -0.35 -13.68 -8.37
CA TYR A 137 0.70 -14.40 -7.66
C TYR A 137 2.08 -13.75 -7.87
N ARG A 138 3.07 -14.21 -7.10
CA ARG A 138 4.48 -13.89 -7.36
C ARG A 138 4.92 -14.63 -8.62
N ASP A 139 5.81 -14.00 -9.37
CA ASP A 139 6.51 -14.62 -10.51
C ASP A 139 7.53 -15.61 -9.99
#